data_056ec38df871e23a05aa3f9de60d063e
#
_entry.id   056ec38df871e23a05aa3f9de60d063e
#
_cell.length_a   1.000
_cell.length_b   1.000
_cell.length_c   1.000
_cell.angle_alpha   90.00
_cell.angle_beta   90.00
_cell.angle_gamma   90.00
#
_symmetry.space_group_name_H-M   'P 1'
#
loop_
_entity.id
_entity.type
_entity.pdbx_description
1 polymer ?
#
loop_
_entity_poly.entity_id
_entity_poly.type
_entity_poly.pdbx_seq_one_letter_code
_entity_poly.pdbx_strand_id
1 'polypeptide(L)'
;MLNTAANFTRTRIAPTPSGYLHVGNALSFALTAAIARKTGAKILLRIDDLDQHRVNPEYVQDIFDTLNFLAIPWDEGPRDAEDYKQNWSQLQRMDLYQDALQQLADQREVFTCRCSRSQLQGFSSYPGTCRNRSLPLDTPDTAWRLYTDDREMQLKTLNDAIITTRLPEAMKDFVVKKKDNYPAYQLASIVDDLHFGVDLIVRGDDLYPSTIAQLYLADVLGEDDFKKKTFYHHPLLMEDGDRKLSKSAGSTSIKYLRGQGMTAESVYAEIGKILTTKLPLQRFQDCEALL
;
A
#
# COMPACT_ATOMS: atom_id res chain seq x y z
N MET A 1 -22.14 8.89 -0.21
CA MET A 1 -21.86 9.88 -1.27
C MET A 1 -20.63 10.67 -0.84
N LEU A 2 -19.65 10.80 -1.71
CA LEU A 2 -18.48 11.66 -1.47
C LEU A 2 -18.94 13.07 -1.14
N ASN A 3 -18.39 13.65 -0.07
CA ASN A 3 -18.54 15.08 0.18
C ASN A 3 -17.81 15.84 -0.96
N THR A 4 -18.55 16.46 -1.85
CA THR A 4 -18.03 17.19 -3.02
C THR A 4 -17.19 18.42 -2.66
N ALA A 5 -17.08 18.75 -1.37
CA ALA A 5 -16.28 19.86 -0.84
C ALA A 5 -14.87 19.43 -0.38
N ALA A 6 -14.53 18.15 -0.37
CA ALA A 6 -13.21 17.70 0.03
C ALA A 6 -12.20 17.97 -1.10
N ASN A 7 -11.27 18.89 -0.85
CA ASN A 7 -10.13 19.15 -1.73
C ASN A 7 -8.90 18.43 -1.16
N PHE A 8 -8.31 17.54 -1.95
CA PHE A 8 -7.03 16.92 -1.63
C PHE A 8 -5.94 17.46 -2.54
N THR A 9 -4.73 17.49 -2.02
CA THR A 9 -3.57 17.99 -2.76
C THR A 9 -2.93 16.87 -3.58
N ARG A 10 -2.77 15.69 -2.96
CA ARG A 10 -2.05 14.58 -3.59
C ARG A 10 -2.55 13.23 -3.09
N THR A 11 -2.76 12.34 -4.04
CA THR A 11 -2.90 10.89 -3.79
C THR A 11 -1.76 10.13 -4.47
N ARG A 12 -1.72 8.80 -4.34
CA ARG A 12 -0.70 7.97 -4.99
C ARG A 12 -1.23 6.64 -5.50
N ILE A 13 -0.69 6.19 -6.61
CA ILE A 13 -0.71 4.82 -7.12
C ILE A 13 0.63 4.21 -6.71
N ALA A 14 0.62 3.15 -5.89
CA ALA A 14 1.83 2.61 -5.26
C ALA A 14 1.99 1.10 -5.48
N PRO A 15 2.22 0.64 -6.73
CA PRO A 15 2.45 -0.78 -7.01
C PRO A 15 3.81 -1.26 -6.51
N THR A 16 3.86 -2.55 -6.10
CA THR A 16 5.11 -3.27 -5.83
C THR A 16 5.47 -4.10 -7.08
N PRO A 17 6.68 -3.98 -7.65
CA PRO A 17 7.09 -4.67 -8.89
C PRO A 17 7.52 -6.12 -8.62
N SER A 18 6.66 -6.90 -7.96
CA SER A 18 6.91 -8.28 -7.54
C SER A 18 6.08 -9.33 -8.30
N GLY A 19 5.42 -8.92 -9.37
CA GLY A 19 4.57 -9.71 -10.25
C GLY A 19 3.82 -8.80 -11.21
N TYR A 20 3.24 -9.38 -12.28
CA TYR A 20 2.38 -8.64 -13.19
C TYR A 20 1.13 -8.11 -12.49
N LEU A 21 0.70 -6.91 -12.90
CA LEU A 21 -0.51 -6.31 -12.35
C LEU A 21 -1.76 -7.11 -12.76
N HIS A 22 -2.69 -7.26 -11.82
CA HIS A 22 -3.94 -7.99 -12.02
C HIS A 22 -5.16 -7.04 -11.97
N VAL A 23 -6.34 -7.56 -12.29
CA VAL A 23 -7.58 -6.77 -12.35
C VAL A 23 -7.88 -6.04 -11.02
N GLY A 24 -7.51 -6.61 -9.86
CA GLY A 24 -7.64 -5.94 -8.57
C GLY A 24 -6.75 -4.70 -8.43
N ASN A 25 -5.53 -4.71 -9.01
CA ASN A 25 -4.70 -3.51 -9.06
C ASN A 25 -5.33 -2.46 -9.99
N ALA A 26 -5.85 -2.89 -11.15
CA ALA A 26 -6.55 -2.01 -12.08
C ALA A 26 -7.73 -1.28 -11.41
N LEU A 27 -8.56 -2.00 -10.62
CA LEU A 27 -9.63 -1.39 -9.84
C LEU A 27 -9.09 -0.33 -8.87
N SER A 28 -8.08 -0.68 -8.07
CA SER A 28 -7.50 0.24 -7.07
C SER A 28 -6.97 1.52 -7.73
N PHE A 29 -6.27 1.38 -8.85
CA PHE A 29 -5.71 2.52 -9.59
C PHE A 29 -6.78 3.35 -10.27
N ALA A 30 -7.79 2.71 -10.85
CA ALA A 30 -8.93 3.39 -11.46
C ALA A 30 -9.74 4.20 -10.44
N LEU A 31 -10.01 3.63 -9.25
CA LEU A 31 -10.66 4.33 -8.15
C LEU A 31 -9.81 5.50 -7.65
N THR A 32 -8.49 5.31 -7.51
CA THR A 32 -7.57 6.39 -7.14
C THR A 32 -7.66 7.54 -8.13
N ALA A 33 -7.62 7.24 -9.44
CA ALA A 33 -7.71 8.26 -10.49
C ALA A 33 -9.09 8.94 -10.55
N ALA A 34 -10.17 8.19 -10.35
CA ALA A 34 -11.53 8.72 -10.32
C ALA A 34 -11.72 9.69 -9.13
N ILE A 35 -11.25 9.31 -7.93
CA ILE A 35 -11.32 10.17 -6.75
C ILE A 35 -10.44 11.41 -6.93
N ALA A 36 -9.20 11.24 -7.41
CA ALA A 36 -8.30 12.35 -7.67
C ALA A 36 -8.91 13.37 -8.62
N ARG A 37 -9.49 12.92 -9.74
CA ARG A 37 -10.20 13.80 -10.68
C ARG A 37 -11.34 14.56 -10.03
N LYS A 38 -12.14 13.89 -9.20
CA LYS A 38 -13.30 14.49 -8.55
C LYS A 38 -12.91 15.51 -7.48
N THR A 39 -11.79 15.33 -6.81
CA THR A 39 -11.32 16.15 -5.69
C THR A 39 -10.21 17.13 -6.05
N GLY A 40 -9.71 17.12 -7.29
CA GLY A 40 -8.62 17.96 -7.75
C GLY A 40 -7.22 17.55 -7.27
N ALA A 41 -7.08 16.36 -6.67
CA ALA A 41 -5.79 15.87 -6.21
C ALA A 41 -4.87 15.48 -7.38
N LYS A 42 -3.57 15.75 -7.26
CA LYS A 42 -2.56 15.21 -8.15
C LYS A 42 -2.31 13.72 -7.82
N ILE A 43 -1.98 12.93 -8.83
CA ILE A 43 -1.66 11.52 -8.69
C ILE A 43 -0.14 11.33 -8.78
N LEU A 44 0.46 10.85 -7.70
CA LEU A 44 1.86 10.40 -7.68
C LEU A 44 1.93 8.92 -8.05
N LEU A 45 2.71 8.57 -9.06
CA LEU A 45 3.15 7.19 -9.27
C LEU A 45 4.38 6.92 -8.39
N ARG A 46 4.24 6.02 -7.42
CA ARG A 46 5.32 5.57 -6.53
C ARG A 46 5.50 4.06 -6.69
N ILE A 47 6.66 3.61 -7.09
CA ILE A 47 6.94 2.18 -7.22
C ILE A 47 7.62 1.71 -5.93
N ASP A 48 6.97 0.81 -5.19
CA ASP A 48 7.43 0.32 -3.88
C ASP A 48 8.35 -0.90 -4.07
N ASP A 49 9.66 -0.66 -4.14
CA ASP A 49 10.68 -1.62 -4.58
C ASP A 49 11.66 -2.10 -3.50
N LEU A 50 11.41 -1.84 -2.21
CA LEU A 50 12.32 -2.26 -1.12
C LEU A 50 12.44 -3.78 -0.94
N ASP A 51 11.58 -4.58 -1.54
CA ASP A 51 11.75 -6.04 -1.60
C ASP A 51 12.58 -6.43 -2.84
N GLN A 52 13.84 -6.00 -2.85
CA GLN A 52 14.76 -6.08 -3.99
C GLN A 52 14.89 -7.49 -4.60
N HIS A 53 14.76 -8.55 -3.78
CA HIS A 53 14.79 -9.94 -4.27
C HIS A 53 13.60 -10.30 -5.19
N ARG A 54 12.55 -9.51 -5.17
CA ARG A 54 11.34 -9.72 -5.98
C ARG A 54 11.16 -8.72 -7.10
N VAL A 55 12.00 -7.67 -7.12
CA VAL A 55 11.98 -6.67 -8.19
C VAL A 55 12.45 -7.30 -9.49
N ASN A 56 11.63 -7.19 -10.53
CA ASN A 56 11.98 -7.62 -11.88
C ASN A 56 11.75 -6.46 -12.85
N PRO A 57 12.71 -6.12 -13.73
CA PRO A 57 12.54 -5.08 -14.75
C PRO A 57 11.27 -5.24 -15.61
N GLU A 58 10.88 -6.48 -15.91
CA GLU A 58 9.65 -6.75 -16.65
C GLU A 58 8.39 -6.32 -15.87
N TYR A 59 8.39 -6.46 -14.54
CA TYR A 59 7.26 -6.03 -13.72
C TYR A 59 7.22 -4.51 -13.58
N VAL A 60 8.39 -3.86 -13.55
CA VAL A 60 8.47 -2.40 -13.58
C VAL A 60 7.91 -1.88 -14.91
N GLN A 61 8.32 -2.46 -16.05
CA GLN A 61 7.78 -2.08 -17.35
C GLN A 61 6.27 -2.33 -17.45
N ASP A 62 5.78 -3.46 -16.92
CA ASP A 62 4.34 -3.78 -16.93
C ASP A 62 3.49 -2.76 -16.15
N ILE A 63 4.05 -2.09 -15.13
CA ILE A 63 3.34 -1.00 -14.43
C ILE A 63 3.02 0.11 -15.42
N PHE A 64 4.00 0.62 -16.17
CA PHE A 64 3.81 1.67 -17.16
C PHE A 64 2.89 1.23 -18.31
N ASP A 65 3.13 0.03 -18.83
CA ASP A 65 2.32 -0.55 -19.91
C ASP A 65 0.85 -0.69 -19.50
N THR A 66 0.61 -1.13 -18.26
CA THR A 66 -0.75 -1.32 -17.74
C THR A 66 -1.45 0.01 -17.50
N LEU A 67 -0.79 1.00 -16.89
CA LEU A 67 -1.37 2.33 -16.68
C LEU A 67 -1.72 3.00 -18.00
N ASN A 68 -0.82 2.93 -18.99
CA ASN A 68 -1.07 3.47 -20.34
C ASN A 68 -2.20 2.72 -21.05
N PHE A 69 -2.23 1.39 -21.00
CA PHE A 69 -3.28 0.57 -21.60
C PHE A 69 -4.65 0.89 -21.03
N LEU A 70 -4.77 1.08 -19.71
CA LEU A 70 -6.00 1.41 -19.03
C LEU A 70 -6.34 2.91 -19.07
N ALA A 71 -5.50 3.73 -19.71
CA ALA A 71 -5.62 5.18 -19.74
C ALA A 71 -5.74 5.81 -18.35
N ILE A 72 -5.05 5.24 -17.34
CA ILE A 72 -4.99 5.76 -15.98
C ILE A 72 -3.85 6.80 -15.91
N PRO A 73 -4.17 8.09 -15.65
CA PRO A 73 -3.16 9.13 -15.61
C PRO A 73 -2.38 9.13 -14.29
N TRP A 74 -1.18 9.71 -14.32
CA TRP A 74 -0.46 10.18 -13.15
C TRP A 74 0.22 11.51 -13.49
N ASP A 75 0.36 12.38 -12.49
CA ASP A 75 0.86 13.76 -12.68
C ASP A 75 2.32 13.90 -12.26
N GLU A 76 2.75 13.09 -11.29
CA GLU A 76 4.06 13.14 -10.64
C GLU A 76 4.63 11.72 -10.52
N GLY A 77 5.96 11.62 -10.40
CA GLY A 77 6.65 10.33 -10.33
C GLY A 77 7.36 9.98 -11.63
N PRO A 78 7.84 8.74 -11.77
CA PRO A 78 8.60 8.31 -12.94
C PRO A 78 7.75 8.32 -14.21
N ARG A 79 8.34 8.77 -15.30
CA ARG A 79 7.72 8.79 -16.64
C ARG A 79 7.82 7.45 -17.36
N ASP A 80 8.89 6.71 -17.05
CA ASP A 80 9.20 5.40 -17.62
C ASP A 80 10.12 4.60 -16.69
N ALA A 81 10.48 3.37 -17.10
CA ALA A 81 11.31 2.48 -16.31
C ALA A 81 12.74 2.99 -16.09
N GLU A 82 13.29 3.77 -17.03
CA GLU A 82 14.62 4.35 -16.89
C GLU A 82 14.63 5.51 -15.91
N ASP A 83 13.68 6.43 -16.03
CA ASP A 83 13.48 7.54 -15.08
C ASP A 83 13.22 7.00 -13.66
N TYR A 84 12.40 5.94 -13.53
CA TYR A 84 12.19 5.26 -12.25
C TYR A 84 13.53 4.80 -11.65
N LYS A 85 14.33 4.08 -12.41
CA LYS A 85 15.59 3.53 -11.93
C LYS A 85 16.57 4.61 -11.48
N GLN A 86 16.65 5.70 -12.23
CA GLN A 86 17.59 6.79 -11.97
C GLN A 86 17.18 7.69 -10.83
N ASN A 87 15.85 7.98 -10.68
CA ASN A 87 15.40 9.11 -9.86
C ASN A 87 14.33 8.73 -8.82
N TRP A 88 13.61 7.60 -8.96
CA TRP A 88 12.40 7.34 -8.19
C TRP A 88 12.40 6.06 -7.36
N SER A 89 13.39 5.17 -7.52
CA SER A 89 13.50 3.98 -6.67
C SER A 89 13.51 4.37 -5.18
N GLN A 90 12.86 3.59 -4.34
CA GLN A 90 12.93 3.78 -2.89
C GLN A 90 14.37 3.70 -2.36
N LEU A 91 15.28 3.05 -3.07
CA LEU A 91 16.70 3.02 -2.72
C LEU A 91 17.35 4.41 -2.69
N GLN A 92 16.80 5.40 -3.42
CA GLN A 92 17.28 6.79 -3.40
C GLN A 92 16.90 7.54 -2.10
N ARG A 93 16.05 6.96 -1.28
CA ARG A 93 15.53 7.56 -0.04
C ARG A 93 15.86 6.74 1.21
N MET A 94 16.86 5.86 1.12
CA MET A 94 17.24 4.98 2.25
C MET A 94 17.55 5.76 3.53
N ASP A 95 18.16 6.94 3.40
CA ASP A 95 18.50 7.78 4.55
C ASP A 95 17.24 8.18 5.34
N LEU A 96 16.15 8.56 4.67
CA LEU A 96 14.89 8.91 5.34
C LEU A 96 14.32 7.75 6.17
N TYR A 97 14.42 6.53 5.64
CA TYR A 97 13.95 5.35 6.38
C TYR A 97 14.87 5.00 7.54
N GLN A 98 16.18 5.20 7.38
CA GLN A 98 17.15 4.96 8.45
C GLN A 98 16.99 5.97 9.58
N ASP A 99 16.72 7.25 9.27
CA ASP A 99 16.43 8.28 10.26
C ASP A 99 15.21 7.91 11.11
N ALA A 100 14.12 7.45 10.47
CA ALA A 100 12.93 7.00 11.18
C ALA A 100 13.19 5.75 12.04
N LEU A 101 14.00 4.80 11.56
CA LEU A 101 14.43 3.63 12.35
C LEU A 101 15.29 4.03 13.53
N GLN A 102 16.23 4.98 13.35
CA GLN A 102 17.08 5.49 14.42
C GLN A 102 16.25 6.21 15.48
N GLN A 103 15.28 7.02 15.08
CA GLN A 103 14.36 7.66 16.01
C GLN A 103 13.62 6.64 16.89
N LEU A 104 13.08 5.56 16.29
CA LEU A 104 12.43 4.47 17.05
C LEU A 104 13.40 3.79 18.04
N ALA A 105 14.66 3.62 17.64
CA ALA A 105 15.70 3.05 18.51
C ALA A 105 16.03 3.96 19.70
N ASP A 106 16.19 5.27 19.44
CA ASP A 106 16.50 6.27 20.47
C ASP A 106 15.36 6.43 21.48
N GLN A 107 14.12 6.33 21.01
CA GLN A 107 12.91 6.33 21.83
C GLN A 107 12.69 5.00 22.58
N ARG A 108 13.47 3.94 22.28
CA ARG A 108 13.34 2.59 22.82
C ARG A 108 12.00 1.92 22.51
N GLU A 109 11.42 2.27 21.37
CA GLU A 109 10.12 1.74 20.91
C GLU A 109 10.25 0.44 20.11
N VAL A 110 11.48 -0.07 19.95
CA VAL A 110 11.74 -1.30 19.19
C VAL A 110 12.54 -2.33 19.97
N PHE A 111 12.36 -3.59 19.63
CA PHE A 111 13.13 -4.71 20.13
C PHE A 111 13.59 -5.64 19.00
N THR A 112 14.68 -6.34 19.27
CA THR A 112 15.32 -7.27 18.34
C THR A 112 14.61 -8.62 18.33
N CYS A 113 14.33 -9.17 17.13
CA CYS A 113 13.67 -10.45 16.94
C CYS A 113 14.47 -11.37 16.00
N ARG A 114 14.81 -12.58 16.47
CA ARG A 114 15.50 -13.63 15.70
C ARG A 114 14.56 -14.61 15.01
N CYS A 115 13.26 -14.60 15.33
CA CYS A 115 12.33 -15.58 14.81
C CYS A 115 12.36 -15.63 13.28
N SER A 116 12.37 -16.86 12.73
CA SER A 116 12.18 -17.11 11.30
C SER A 116 10.69 -17.15 10.96
N ARG A 117 10.36 -17.05 9.66
CA ARG A 117 8.97 -17.20 9.20
C ARG A 117 8.39 -18.59 9.56
N SER A 118 9.21 -19.63 9.46
CA SER A 118 8.81 -21.00 9.82
C SER A 118 8.50 -21.16 11.31
N GLN A 119 9.25 -20.50 12.20
CA GLN A 119 8.96 -20.49 13.63
C GLN A 119 7.69 -19.72 14.00
N LEU A 120 7.24 -18.81 13.15
CA LEU A 120 6.02 -18.03 13.33
C LEU A 120 4.83 -18.63 12.57
N GLN A 121 5.05 -19.70 11.81
CA GLN A 121 4.00 -20.37 11.06
C GLN A 121 2.98 -20.98 12.04
N GLY A 122 1.68 -20.74 11.79
CA GLY A 122 0.59 -21.24 12.65
C GLY A 122 0.14 -20.26 13.74
N PHE A 123 0.84 -19.14 13.94
CA PHE A 123 0.37 -18.06 14.80
C PHE A 123 -0.39 -17.02 13.99
N SER A 124 -1.57 -16.63 14.47
CA SER A 124 -2.35 -15.52 13.88
C SER A 124 -1.75 -14.15 14.15
N SER A 125 -0.93 -14.05 15.20
CA SER A 125 -0.19 -12.84 15.61
C SER A 125 1.20 -13.21 16.11
N TYR A 126 2.06 -12.21 16.29
CA TYR A 126 3.36 -12.45 16.90
C TYR A 126 3.22 -12.85 18.38
N PRO A 127 3.76 -14.03 18.80
CA PRO A 127 3.54 -14.56 20.17
C PRO A 127 4.43 -13.89 21.25
N GLY A 128 5.13 -12.81 20.92
CA GLY A 128 5.98 -12.12 21.90
C GLY A 128 7.31 -12.80 22.22
N THR A 129 7.72 -13.82 21.49
CA THR A 129 8.88 -14.70 21.80
C THR A 129 10.18 -13.96 22.13
N CYS A 130 10.45 -12.85 21.44
CA CYS A 130 11.69 -12.07 21.66
C CYS A 130 11.45 -10.76 22.41
N ARG A 131 10.21 -10.38 22.70
CA ARG A 131 9.83 -9.08 23.24
C ARG A 131 10.62 -8.71 24.52
N ASN A 132 10.86 -9.68 25.38
CA ASN A 132 11.51 -9.48 26.70
C ASN A 132 12.94 -10.04 26.78
N ARG A 133 13.57 -10.33 25.61
CA ARG A 133 14.91 -10.94 25.59
C ARG A 133 16.07 -9.94 25.69
N SER A 134 15.80 -8.65 25.60
CA SER A 134 16.79 -7.57 25.66
C SER A 134 18.01 -7.79 24.76
N LEU A 135 17.79 -8.34 23.56
CA LEU A 135 18.86 -8.51 22.59
C LEU A 135 19.29 -7.14 22.04
N PRO A 136 20.59 -6.88 21.88
CA PRO A 136 21.08 -5.64 21.29
C PRO A 136 20.50 -5.40 19.88
N LEU A 137 20.23 -4.14 19.53
CA LEU A 137 19.62 -3.78 18.24
C LEU A 137 20.55 -4.03 17.03
N ASP A 138 21.87 -4.08 17.26
CA ASP A 138 22.89 -4.39 16.27
C ASP A 138 23.16 -5.89 16.09
N THR A 139 22.38 -6.75 16.76
CA THR A 139 22.50 -8.21 16.63
C THR A 139 22.32 -8.64 15.17
N PRO A 140 23.29 -9.35 14.55
CA PRO A 140 23.19 -9.78 13.17
C PRO A 140 21.97 -10.71 12.89
N ASP A 141 21.50 -10.71 11.64
CA ASP A 141 20.40 -11.57 11.15
C ASP A 141 19.10 -11.44 11.96
N THR A 142 18.82 -10.24 12.46
CA THR A 142 17.62 -9.96 13.25
C THR A 142 16.75 -8.90 12.60
N ALA A 143 15.45 -8.99 12.87
CA ALA A 143 14.49 -7.94 12.54
C ALA A 143 14.26 -7.05 13.76
N TRP A 144 13.83 -5.80 13.54
CA TRP A 144 13.28 -4.97 14.61
C TRP A 144 11.77 -5.00 14.56
N ARG A 145 11.17 -5.19 15.72
CA ARG A 145 9.74 -5.12 15.93
C ARG A 145 9.39 -3.95 16.82
N LEU A 146 8.27 -3.32 16.54
CA LEU A 146 7.73 -2.24 17.37
C LEU A 146 7.16 -2.84 18.66
N TYR A 147 7.37 -2.17 19.79
CA TYR A 147 6.57 -2.42 21.00
C TYR A 147 5.18 -1.83 20.78
N THR A 148 4.15 -2.66 20.87
CA THR A 148 2.78 -2.21 20.71
C THR A 148 1.97 -2.38 22.00
N ASP A 149 0.96 -1.55 22.18
CA ASP A 149 -0.01 -1.56 23.27
C ASP A 149 -1.45 -1.42 22.73
N ASP A 150 -2.43 -1.26 23.63
CA ASP A 150 -3.85 -1.22 23.28
C ASP A 150 -4.39 0.20 23.06
N ARG A 151 -3.52 1.19 22.73
CA ARG A 151 -3.97 2.56 22.46
C ARG A 151 -4.95 2.64 21.29
N GLU A 152 -5.84 3.62 21.37
CA GLU A 152 -6.82 3.89 20.32
C GLU A 152 -6.25 4.77 19.23
N MET A 153 -6.55 4.42 17.97
CA MET A 153 -6.20 5.17 16.78
C MET A 153 -7.45 5.79 16.17
N GLN A 154 -7.30 6.94 15.58
CA GLN A 154 -8.36 7.60 14.82
C GLN A 154 -8.04 7.51 13.33
N LEU A 155 -8.98 6.98 12.56
CA LEU A 155 -8.91 6.87 11.11
C LEU A 155 -9.92 7.85 10.50
N LYS A 156 -9.44 8.81 9.71
CA LYS A 156 -10.30 9.68 8.92
C LYS A 156 -10.63 9.02 7.58
N THR A 157 -11.91 8.90 7.28
CA THR A 157 -12.39 8.27 6.04
C THR A 157 -12.79 9.32 5.00
N LEU A 158 -12.95 8.89 3.74
CA LEU A 158 -13.25 9.75 2.60
C LEU A 158 -14.59 10.52 2.75
N ASN A 159 -15.53 10.02 3.55
CA ASN A 159 -16.79 10.70 3.86
C ASN A 159 -16.72 11.54 5.14
N ASP A 160 -15.52 11.95 5.57
CA ASP A 160 -15.22 12.73 6.77
C ASP A 160 -15.61 12.07 8.10
N ALA A 161 -15.97 10.78 8.11
CA ALA A 161 -16.17 10.06 9.35
C ALA A 161 -14.82 9.76 10.02
N ILE A 162 -14.79 9.88 11.35
CA ILE A 162 -13.65 9.47 12.16
C ILE A 162 -14.02 8.14 12.85
N ILE A 163 -13.25 7.10 12.54
CA ILE A 163 -13.42 5.79 13.13
C ILE A 163 -12.37 5.62 14.22
N THR A 164 -12.81 5.44 15.47
CA THR A 164 -11.93 5.07 16.57
C THR A 164 -11.76 3.56 16.59
N THR A 165 -10.53 3.10 16.57
CA THR A 165 -10.18 1.68 16.49
C THR A 165 -8.88 1.39 17.23
N ARG A 166 -8.53 0.12 17.39
CA ARG A 166 -7.28 -0.33 17.99
C ARG A 166 -6.48 -1.17 17.00
N LEU A 167 -5.19 -1.32 17.28
CA LEU A 167 -4.32 -2.15 16.45
C LEU A 167 -4.88 -3.59 16.39
N PRO A 168 -5.15 -4.13 15.20
CA PRO A 168 -5.58 -5.51 15.06
C PRO A 168 -4.55 -6.49 15.64
N GLU A 169 -5.01 -7.56 16.29
CA GLU A 169 -4.12 -8.56 16.92
C GLU A 169 -3.09 -9.13 15.92
N ALA A 170 -3.47 -9.31 14.66
CA ALA A 170 -2.55 -9.77 13.60
C ALA A 170 -1.37 -8.80 13.35
N MET A 171 -1.50 -7.54 13.77
CA MET A 171 -0.47 -6.51 13.63
C MET A 171 0.30 -6.25 14.93
N LYS A 172 0.07 -7.04 15.99
CA LYS A 172 0.80 -6.90 17.24
C LYS A 172 2.30 -7.08 17.04
N ASP A 173 3.08 -6.16 17.62
CA ASP A 173 4.54 -6.15 17.54
C ASP A 173 5.07 -6.36 16.11
N PHE A 174 4.50 -5.66 15.13
CA PHE A 174 4.87 -5.82 13.73
C PHE A 174 6.31 -5.40 13.44
N VAL A 175 6.87 -5.93 12.35
CA VAL A 175 8.24 -5.64 11.92
C VAL A 175 8.33 -4.23 11.33
N VAL A 176 9.32 -3.44 11.77
CA VAL A 176 9.66 -2.12 11.22
C VAL A 176 10.98 -2.13 10.45
N LYS A 177 11.94 -3.02 10.82
CA LYS A 177 13.17 -3.29 10.06
C LYS A 177 13.30 -4.79 9.78
N LYS A 178 13.51 -5.17 8.54
CA LYS A 178 13.72 -6.55 8.11
C LYS A 178 15.13 -7.04 8.48
N LYS A 179 15.35 -8.37 8.41
CA LYS A 179 16.66 -9.00 8.67
C LYS A 179 17.75 -8.60 7.66
N ASP A 180 17.37 -8.22 6.47
CA ASP A 180 18.24 -7.70 5.41
C ASP A 180 18.61 -6.21 5.60
N ASN A 181 18.26 -5.63 6.74
CA ASN A 181 18.42 -4.24 7.12
C ASN A 181 17.57 -3.23 6.34
N TYR A 182 16.71 -3.66 5.43
CA TYR A 182 15.75 -2.78 4.79
C TYR A 182 14.57 -2.45 5.72
N PRO A 183 13.97 -1.26 5.58
CA PRO A 183 12.74 -0.94 6.29
C PRO A 183 11.62 -1.89 5.88
N ALA A 184 10.71 -2.17 6.81
CA ALA A 184 9.52 -2.92 6.49
C ALA A 184 8.45 -2.02 5.88
N TYR A 185 7.48 -2.64 5.19
CA TYR A 185 6.41 -1.96 4.44
C TYR A 185 5.70 -0.85 5.23
N GLN A 186 5.37 -1.10 6.51
CA GLN A 186 4.63 -0.13 7.31
C GLN A 186 5.41 1.17 7.50
N LEU A 187 6.71 1.07 7.80
CA LEU A 187 7.59 2.24 7.99
C LEU A 187 7.84 2.96 6.66
N ALA A 188 8.21 2.22 5.61
CA ALA A 188 8.50 2.80 4.32
C ALA A 188 7.31 3.56 3.74
N SER A 189 6.09 3.00 3.86
CA SER A 189 4.88 3.66 3.40
C SER A 189 4.60 4.98 4.11
N ILE A 190 4.80 5.06 5.43
CA ILE A 190 4.60 6.30 6.19
C ILE A 190 5.60 7.36 5.74
N VAL A 191 6.88 7.00 5.72
CA VAL A 191 7.97 7.92 5.36
C VAL A 191 7.76 8.47 3.95
N ASP A 192 7.43 7.61 2.99
CA ASP A 192 7.16 8.05 1.61
C ASP A 192 5.90 8.91 1.51
N ASP A 193 4.79 8.51 2.14
CA ASP A 193 3.54 9.29 2.09
C ASP A 193 3.69 10.66 2.78
N LEU A 194 4.58 10.80 3.77
CA LEU A 194 4.96 12.08 4.37
C LEU A 194 5.88 12.88 3.46
N HIS A 195 6.96 12.26 2.98
CA HIS A 195 7.97 12.90 2.12
C HIS A 195 7.33 13.54 0.87
N PHE A 196 6.41 12.83 0.25
CA PHE A 196 5.71 13.31 -0.94
C PHE A 196 4.46 14.15 -0.63
N GLY A 197 4.11 14.37 0.63
CA GLY A 197 2.94 15.16 1.01
C GLY A 197 1.62 14.57 0.52
N VAL A 198 1.49 13.25 0.53
CA VAL A 198 0.24 12.55 0.22
C VAL A 198 -0.77 12.81 1.33
N ASP A 199 -1.98 13.25 1.01
CA ASP A 199 -3.05 13.54 1.97
C ASP A 199 -4.30 12.67 1.78
N LEU A 200 -4.40 11.96 0.62
CA LEU A 200 -5.44 10.98 0.33
C LEU A 200 -4.82 9.61 0.00
N ILE A 201 -5.24 8.58 0.71
CA ILE A 201 -4.75 7.21 0.54
C ILE A 201 -5.89 6.28 0.15
N VAL A 202 -5.87 5.80 -1.10
CA VAL A 202 -6.82 4.83 -1.66
C VAL A 202 -6.16 3.46 -1.72
N ARG A 203 -6.83 2.43 -1.21
CA ARG A 203 -6.32 1.04 -1.20
C ARG A 203 -7.44 0.01 -1.00
N GLY A 204 -7.16 -1.25 -1.25
CA GLY A 204 -8.09 -2.35 -0.97
C GLY A 204 -8.33 -2.57 0.53
N ASP A 205 -9.49 -3.11 0.86
CA ASP A 205 -9.93 -3.37 2.23
C ASP A 205 -9.03 -4.37 2.98
N ASP A 206 -8.32 -5.24 2.26
CA ASP A 206 -7.31 -6.14 2.82
C ASP A 206 -6.11 -5.40 3.44
N LEU A 207 -5.90 -4.14 3.11
CA LEU A 207 -4.88 -3.29 3.72
C LEU A 207 -5.38 -2.46 4.91
N TYR A 208 -6.64 -2.67 5.35
CA TYR A 208 -7.17 -2.00 6.54
C TYR A 208 -6.30 -2.26 7.79
N PRO A 209 -5.88 -3.51 8.10
CA PRO A 209 -4.95 -3.76 9.21
C PRO A 209 -3.63 -3.00 9.08
N SER A 210 -3.10 -2.88 7.86
CA SER A 210 -1.88 -2.10 7.59
C SER A 210 -2.09 -0.61 7.81
N THR A 211 -3.27 -0.07 7.49
CA THR A 211 -3.60 1.33 7.76
C THR A 211 -3.56 1.62 9.25
N ILE A 212 -4.14 0.77 10.08
CA ILE A 212 -4.13 0.96 11.53
C ILE A 212 -2.71 0.83 12.11
N ALA A 213 -1.91 -0.12 11.60
CA ALA A 213 -0.50 -0.25 11.98
C ALA A 213 0.33 0.98 11.57
N GLN A 214 0.04 1.58 10.42
CA GLN A 214 0.69 2.80 9.96
C GLN A 214 0.28 4.01 10.84
N LEU A 215 -0.99 4.15 11.18
CA LEU A 215 -1.44 5.19 12.13
C LEU A 215 -0.79 5.02 13.51
N TYR A 216 -0.70 3.78 13.99
CA TYR A 216 -0.02 3.46 15.25
C TYR A 216 1.47 3.85 15.20
N LEU A 217 2.18 3.47 14.14
CA LEU A 217 3.60 3.80 13.98
C LEU A 217 3.82 5.31 13.84
N ALA A 218 2.94 6.01 13.12
CA ALA A 218 2.98 7.46 13.00
C ALA A 218 2.78 8.15 14.36
N ASP A 219 1.89 7.62 15.22
CA ASP A 219 1.73 8.12 16.57
C ASP A 219 2.99 7.95 17.42
N VAL A 220 3.64 6.78 17.35
CA VAL A 220 4.91 6.51 18.03
C VAL A 220 6.03 7.42 17.54
N LEU A 221 6.09 7.69 16.24
CA LEU A 221 7.07 8.61 15.64
C LEU A 221 6.75 10.10 15.88
N GLY A 222 5.56 10.42 16.40
CA GLY A 222 5.12 11.81 16.55
C GLY A 222 4.74 12.50 15.24
N GLU A 223 4.40 11.71 14.21
CA GLU A 223 4.07 12.19 12.86
C GLU A 223 2.59 12.56 12.76
N ASP A 224 2.22 13.70 13.35
CA ASP A 224 0.83 14.18 13.38
C ASP A 224 0.25 14.43 11.99
N ASP A 225 1.08 14.78 11.02
CA ASP A 225 0.62 15.01 9.64
C ASP A 225 0.19 13.71 8.96
N PHE A 226 0.77 12.57 9.32
CA PHE A 226 0.28 11.28 8.83
C PHE A 226 -1.10 10.95 9.42
N LYS A 227 -1.34 11.23 10.69
CA LYS A 227 -2.61 10.96 11.37
C LYS A 227 -3.79 11.77 10.82
N LYS A 228 -3.53 12.91 10.15
CA LYS A 228 -4.55 13.76 9.50
C LYS A 228 -4.96 13.25 8.11
N LYS A 229 -4.23 12.31 7.52
CA LYS A 229 -4.50 11.80 6.17
C LYS A 229 -5.86 11.13 6.10
N THR A 230 -6.49 11.26 4.93
CA THR A 230 -7.78 10.63 4.64
C THR A 230 -7.57 9.30 3.92
N PHE A 231 -8.31 8.28 4.35
CA PHE A 231 -8.22 6.93 3.80
C PHE A 231 -9.53 6.53 3.13
N TYR A 232 -9.40 5.83 2.02
CA TYR A 232 -10.50 5.13 1.38
C TYR A 232 -10.11 3.67 1.14
N HIS A 233 -10.84 2.76 1.79
CA HIS A 233 -10.72 1.33 1.60
C HIS A 233 -11.85 0.86 0.69
N HIS A 234 -11.47 0.37 -0.49
CA HIS A 234 -12.47 -0.15 -1.43
C HIS A 234 -12.62 -1.67 -1.28
N PRO A 235 -13.80 -2.24 -1.61
CA PRO A 235 -14.02 -3.67 -1.58
C PRO A 235 -13.08 -4.39 -2.54
N LEU A 236 -12.75 -5.65 -2.20
CA LEU A 236 -11.92 -6.49 -3.04
C LEU A 236 -12.76 -7.12 -4.15
N LEU A 237 -12.11 -7.40 -5.29
CA LEU A 237 -12.70 -8.27 -6.31
C LEU A 237 -12.64 -9.71 -5.82
N MET A 238 -13.80 -10.35 -5.72
CA MET A 238 -13.95 -11.75 -5.32
C MET A 238 -14.35 -12.57 -6.54
N GLU A 239 -13.77 -13.76 -6.70
CA GLU A 239 -14.28 -14.77 -7.62
C GLU A 239 -15.54 -15.41 -7.01
N ASP A 240 -16.37 -16.07 -7.85
CA ASP A 240 -17.53 -16.81 -7.37
C ASP A 240 -17.17 -17.71 -6.18
N GLY A 241 -17.79 -17.47 -5.03
CA GLY A 241 -17.65 -18.27 -3.84
C GLY A 241 -16.55 -17.87 -2.84
N ASP A 242 -16.43 -16.59 -2.46
CA ASP A 242 -15.53 -16.09 -1.40
C ASP A 242 -14.01 -16.23 -1.63
N ARG A 243 -13.57 -16.57 -2.83
CA ARG A 243 -12.15 -16.56 -3.16
C ARG A 243 -11.74 -15.19 -3.70
N LYS A 244 -10.76 -14.56 -3.04
CA LYS A 244 -10.05 -13.40 -3.57
C LYS A 244 -9.41 -13.78 -4.91
N LEU A 245 -9.61 -12.96 -5.97
CA LEU A 245 -8.85 -13.08 -7.23
C LEU A 245 -7.36 -13.20 -6.90
N SER A 246 -6.81 -14.41 -7.01
CA SER A 246 -5.47 -14.69 -6.49
C SER A 246 -4.40 -14.52 -7.57
N LYS A 247 -3.21 -14.09 -7.14
CA LYS A 247 -1.99 -13.98 -7.97
C LYS A 247 -1.53 -15.30 -8.59
N SER A 248 -2.11 -16.43 -8.20
CA SER A 248 -1.64 -17.77 -8.59
C SER A 248 -2.04 -18.21 -9.99
N ALA A 249 -2.98 -17.53 -10.64
CA ALA A 249 -3.33 -17.79 -12.03
C ALA A 249 -2.82 -16.62 -12.87
N GLY A 250 -1.73 -16.81 -13.59
CA GLY A 250 -1.22 -15.84 -14.59
C GLY A 250 -2.28 -15.38 -15.61
N SER A 251 -3.41 -16.08 -15.67
CA SER A 251 -4.59 -15.79 -16.50
C SER A 251 -5.38 -14.52 -16.10
N THR A 252 -5.14 -13.93 -14.93
CA THR A 252 -5.84 -12.71 -14.46
C THR A 252 -4.96 -11.46 -14.51
N SER A 253 -3.71 -11.57 -14.98
CA SER A 253 -2.86 -10.39 -15.15
C SER A 253 -3.32 -9.54 -16.34
N ILE A 254 -3.22 -8.22 -16.20
CA ILE A 254 -3.55 -7.29 -17.30
C ILE A 254 -2.69 -7.57 -18.53
N LYS A 255 -1.41 -7.92 -18.34
CA LYS A 255 -0.51 -8.34 -19.42
C LYS A 255 -1.06 -9.53 -20.19
N TYR A 256 -1.55 -10.58 -19.50
CA TYR A 256 -2.14 -11.74 -20.14
C TYR A 256 -3.43 -11.38 -20.89
N LEU A 257 -4.34 -10.66 -20.25
CA LEU A 257 -5.61 -10.24 -20.85
C LEU A 257 -5.38 -9.39 -22.13
N ARG A 258 -4.44 -8.46 -22.06
CA ARG A 258 -4.00 -7.66 -23.22
C ARG A 258 -3.44 -8.53 -24.33
N GLY A 259 -2.63 -9.55 -23.97
CA GLY A 259 -2.08 -10.54 -24.92
C GLY A 259 -3.17 -11.40 -25.59
N GLN A 260 -4.31 -11.59 -24.97
CA GLN A 260 -5.49 -12.26 -25.53
C GLN A 260 -6.37 -11.31 -26.38
N GLY A 261 -5.94 -10.08 -26.60
CA GLY A 261 -6.69 -9.10 -27.40
C GLY A 261 -7.83 -8.38 -26.65
N MET A 262 -7.89 -8.49 -25.33
CA MET A 262 -8.84 -7.69 -24.55
C MET A 262 -8.53 -6.21 -24.66
N THR A 263 -9.55 -5.38 -24.82
CA THR A 263 -9.45 -3.93 -24.79
C THR A 263 -9.53 -3.42 -23.35
N ALA A 264 -9.08 -2.19 -23.11
CA ALA A 264 -9.23 -1.53 -21.81
C ALA A 264 -10.71 -1.48 -21.37
N GLU A 265 -11.60 -1.17 -22.27
CA GLU A 265 -13.06 -1.16 -22.02
C GLU A 265 -13.56 -2.52 -21.54
N SER A 266 -13.07 -3.62 -22.15
CA SER A 266 -13.43 -4.99 -21.74
C SER A 266 -12.94 -5.30 -20.33
N VAL A 267 -11.74 -4.82 -19.95
CA VAL A 267 -11.22 -4.98 -18.58
C VAL A 267 -12.09 -4.20 -17.58
N TYR A 268 -12.46 -2.96 -17.88
CA TYR A 268 -13.38 -2.19 -17.05
C TYR A 268 -14.76 -2.83 -16.93
N ALA A 269 -15.31 -3.34 -18.05
CA ALA A 269 -16.59 -4.05 -18.04
C ALA A 269 -16.54 -5.29 -17.14
N GLU A 270 -15.44 -6.02 -17.14
CA GLU A 270 -15.23 -7.18 -16.24
C GLU A 270 -15.19 -6.78 -14.77
N ILE A 271 -14.46 -5.70 -14.44
CA ILE A 271 -14.48 -5.11 -13.09
C ILE A 271 -15.91 -4.76 -12.67
N GLY A 272 -16.68 -4.13 -13.57
CA GLY A 272 -18.08 -3.76 -13.32
C GLY A 272 -18.99 -4.96 -13.06
N LYS A 273 -18.82 -6.05 -13.81
CA LYS A 273 -19.56 -7.30 -13.59
C LYS A 273 -19.25 -7.90 -12.22
N ILE A 274 -17.98 -8.03 -11.86
CA ILE A 274 -17.56 -8.60 -10.56
C ILE A 274 -18.12 -7.76 -9.40
N LEU A 275 -18.15 -6.42 -9.54
CA LEU A 275 -18.70 -5.51 -8.55
C LEU A 275 -20.23 -5.37 -8.61
N THR A 276 -20.88 -6.06 -9.54
CA THR A 276 -22.34 -6.00 -9.76
C THR A 276 -22.85 -4.57 -9.92
N THR A 277 -22.13 -3.76 -10.70
CA THR A 277 -22.49 -2.36 -10.93
C THR A 277 -23.74 -2.25 -11.79
N LYS A 278 -24.62 -1.27 -11.49
CA LYS A 278 -25.83 -1.00 -12.27
C LYS A 278 -25.52 -0.41 -13.65
N LEU A 279 -24.40 0.29 -13.79
CA LEU A 279 -23.95 0.90 -15.03
C LEU A 279 -22.68 0.20 -15.50
N PRO A 280 -22.50 -0.01 -16.81
CA PRO A 280 -21.26 -0.61 -17.33
C PRO A 280 -20.09 0.36 -17.11
N LEU A 281 -18.97 -0.18 -16.63
CA LEU A 281 -17.71 0.56 -16.58
C LEU A 281 -16.99 0.37 -17.93
N GLN A 282 -16.49 1.45 -18.52
CA GLN A 282 -15.73 1.43 -19.79
C GLN A 282 -14.35 2.10 -19.63
N ARG A 283 -14.20 2.94 -18.63
CA ARG A 283 -12.99 3.73 -18.34
C ARG A 283 -12.92 4.08 -16.85
N PHE A 284 -11.74 4.54 -16.38
CA PHE A 284 -11.56 4.84 -14.95
C PHE A 284 -12.55 5.92 -14.43
N GLN A 285 -12.99 6.86 -15.30
CA GLN A 285 -13.94 7.91 -14.91
C GLN A 285 -15.28 7.32 -14.47
N ASP A 286 -15.68 6.21 -15.04
CA ASP A 286 -16.96 5.55 -14.71
C ASP A 286 -16.91 4.95 -13.29
N CYS A 287 -15.70 4.74 -12.73
CA CYS A 287 -15.52 4.30 -11.35
C CYS A 287 -15.96 5.34 -10.31
N GLU A 288 -16.24 6.59 -10.72
CA GLU A 288 -16.89 7.58 -9.83
C GLU A 288 -18.27 7.11 -9.35
N ALA A 289 -18.95 6.26 -10.12
CA ALA A 289 -20.23 5.68 -9.74
C ALA A 289 -20.13 4.63 -8.61
N LEU A 290 -18.91 4.20 -8.26
CA LEU A 290 -18.63 3.27 -7.16
C LEU A 290 -18.41 3.98 -5.81
N LEU A 291 -18.38 5.30 -5.81
CA LEU A 291 -18.11 6.17 -4.67
C LEU A 291 -19.43 6.70 -4.09
#